data_dcafffdfce7ac30745dc2ea0eafa1b84
#
_entry.id   dcafffdfce7ac30745dc2ea0eafa1b84
#
_cell.length_a   1.000
_cell.length_b   1.000
_cell.length_c   1.000
_cell.angle_alpha   90.00
_cell.angle_beta   90.00
_cell.angle_gamma   90.00
#
_symmetry.space_group_name_H-M   'P 1'
#
loop_
_entity.id
_entity.type
_entity.pdbx_description
1 polymer ?
#
loop_
_entity_poly.entity_id
_entity_poly.type
_entity_poly.pdbx_seq_one_letter_code
_entity_poly.pdbx_strand_id
1 'polypeptide(L)'
;MSENDKSEKMKKEGIDYSKMGLMSGLEIHQQLDTGKLFCKCSGYLRQDEPDFVVKRKLHAVAGETGEIDSAVEHEAALDREFYYQGYNDSTCLIELDEEPPKQVNQEALDEAIKIALLTNCEIYQITQVMRKTVIDGSNTSGFQRTFLIGHDGYIETSFGKVGIDSVALEEDAARIVEKDDKKIVYRLDRLGIPLVEIGTAPDMDTPEKMKEAALKIGEILRACKVKRGIGTIRQDVNVSIKGHDRVEIKGFQDPRMMVETVDKEIVRQQKELEQGKKMGEVRNAKEDGSTEFMRPMP
;
A
#
# COMPACT_ATOMS: atom_id res chain seq x y z
N MET A 1 -36.00 -18.42 -5.98
CA MET A 1 -35.24 -18.00 -4.79
C MET A 1 -34.66 -16.63 -5.09
N SER A 2 -34.97 -15.64 -4.27
CA SER A 2 -34.43 -14.28 -4.43
C SER A 2 -32.93 -14.27 -4.12
N GLU A 3 -32.20 -13.28 -4.65
CA GLU A 3 -30.74 -13.13 -4.39
C GLU A 3 -30.41 -12.99 -2.89
N ASN A 4 -31.31 -12.39 -2.12
CA ASN A 4 -31.23 -12.32 -0.67
C ASN A 4 -31.34 -13.72 0.00
N ASP A 5 -32.18 -14.61 -0.50
CA ASP A 5 -32.33 -15.98 0.05
C ASP A 5 -31.06 -16.83 -0.11
N LYS A 6 -30.33 -16.66 -1.24
CA LYS A 6 -29.06 -17.38 -1.45
C LYS A 6 -27.94 -16.86 -0.53
N SER A 7 -27.85 -15.53 -0.35
CA SER A 7 -26.85 -14.93 0.53
C SER A 7 -27.10 -15.21 2.02
N GLU A 8 -28.37 -15.25 2.43
CA GLU A 8 -28.74 -15.64 3.80
C GLU A 8 -28.55 -17.15 4.06
N LYS A 9 -28.75 -18.00 3.03
CA LYS A 9 -28.53 -19.43 3.13
C LYS A 9 -27.04 -19.77 3.25
N MET A 10 -26.15 -19.08 2.51
CA MET A 10 -24.70 -19.22 2.66
C MET A 10 -24.20 -18.73 4.02
N LYS A 11 -24.79 -17.68 4.60
CA LYS A 11 -24.50 -17.23 5.97
C LYS A 11 -24.94 -18.25 7.05
N LYS A 12 -25.95 -19.06 6.77
CA LYS A 12 -26.46 -20.10 7.70
C LYS A 12 -25.72 -21.43 7.63
N GLU A 13 -25.12 -21.77 6.48
CA GLU A 13 -24.41 -23.04 6.27
C GLU A 13 -22.87 -22.91 6.42
N GLY A 14 -22.34 -21.68 6.59
CA GLY A 14 -20.89 -21.38 6.60
C GLY A 14 -20.29 -21.45 5.18
N ILE A 15 -19.32 -20.56 4.90
CA ILE A 15 -18.58 -20.58 3.65
C ILE A 15 -17.56 -21.72 3.71
N ASP A 16 -17.58 -22.64 2.73
CA ASP A 16 -16.57 -23.69 2.60
C ASP A 16 -15.39 -23.15 1.76
N TYR A 17 -14.47 -22.46 2.43
CA TYR A 17 -13.30 -21.83 1.81
C TYR A 17 -12.42 -22.83 1.05
N SER A 18 -12.32 -24.07 1.54
CA SER A 18 -11.52 -25.12 0.89
C SER A 18 -12.08 -25.50 -0.48
N LYS A 19 -13.42 -25.64 -0.60
CA LYS A 19 -14.07 -25.90 -1.90
C LYS A 19 -13.94 -24.72 -2.84
N MET A 20 -13.95 -23.51 -2.31
CA MET A 20 -13.76 -22.29 -3.11
C MET A 20 -12.31 -22.11 -3.55
N GLY A 21 -11.35 -22.80 -2.92
CA GLY A 21 -9.93 -22.64 -3.21
C GLY A 21 -9.47 -21.22 -2.91
N LEU A 22 -9.86 -20.69 -1.74
CA LEU A 22 -9.46 -19.38 -1.27
C LEU A 22 -7.94 -19.31 -1.12
N MET A 23 -7.36 -18.28 -1.69
CA MET A 23 -5.98 -17.86 -1.47
C MET A 23 -5.98 -16.39 -1.10
N SER A 24 -5.30 -16.02 -0.03
CA SER A 24 -5.16 -14.63 0.38
C SER A 24 -3.77 -14.30 0.89
N GLY A 25 -3.33 -13.06 0.63
CA GLY A 25 -2.08 -12.48 1.09
C GLY A 25 -2.31 -11.06 1.61
N LEU A 26 -1.33 -10.55 2.34
CA LEU A 26 -1.33 -9.23 2.92
C LEU A 26 -0.20 -8.39 2.32
N GLU A 27 -0.47 -7.11 2.14
CA GLU A 27 0.52 -6.06 1.90
C GLU A 27 0.38 -5.01 2.99
N ILE A 28 1.40 -4.89 3.83
CA ILE A 28 1.37 -4.05 5.03
C ILE A 28 2.42 -2.97 4.91
N HIS A 29 1.98 -1.70 4.97
CA HIS A 29 2.83 -0.53 4.96
C HIS A 29 2.85 0.11 6.34
N GLN A 30 4.03 0.31 6.91
CA GLN A 30 4.22 0.92 8.23
C GLN A 30 5.24 2.04 8.18
N GLN A 31 4.85 3.25 8.60
CA GLN A 31 5.79 4.37 8.75
C GLN A 31 6.76 4.10 9.91
N LEU A 32 8.05 4.35 9.67
CA LEU A 32 9.08 4.34 10.71
C LEU A 32 9.11 5.67 11.46
N ASP A 33 9.45 5.63 12.74
CA ASP A 33 9.57 6.82 13.59
C ASP A 33 11.01 7.37 13.58
N THR A 34 11.44 7.78 12.38
CA THR A 34 12.77 8.34 12.12
C THR A 34 12.63 9.66 11.35
N GLY A 35 13.73 10.31 11.01
CA GLY A 35 13.76 11.37 10.01
C GLY A 35 13.45 10.83 8.61
N LYS A 36 13.34 11.69 7.61
CA LYS A 36 13.05 11.31 6.23
C LYS A 36 14.16 10.45 5.60
N LEU A 37 13.79 9.67 4.58
CA LEU A 37 14.63 8.58 4.06
C LEU A 37 15.88 9.08 3.32
N PHE A 38 15.76 10.14 2.51
CA PHE A 38 16.83 10.65 1.65
C PHE A 38 17.19 12.11 1.90
N CYS A 39 16.77 12.68 3.02
CA CYS A 39 17.16 14.02 3.47
C CYS A 39 17.28 14.10 5.00
N LYS A 40 17.57 15.27 5.54
CA LYS A 40 17.67 15.49 7.00
C LYS A 40 16.40 16.09 7.60
N CYS A 41 15.34 16.24 6.82
CA CYS A 41 14.08 16.80 7.29
C CYS A 41 13.43 15.88 8.33
N SER A 42 12.65 16.48 9.21
CA SER A 42 11.85 15.76 10.19
C SER A 42 10.76 14.94 9.52
N GLY A 43 10.40 13.81 10.13
CA GLY A 43 9.39 12.89 9.62
C GLY A 43 8.02 13.03 10.31
N TYR A 44 7.64 14.18 10.85
CA TYR A 44 6.33 14.35 11.49
C TYR A 44 5.37 15.18 10.64
N LEU A 45 4.08 14.85 10.80
CA LEU A 45 3.00 15.51 10.06
C LEU A 45 2.61 16.83 10.73
N ARG A 46 2.38 17.85 9.90
CA ARG A 46 1.97 19.21 10.33
C ARG A 46 0.45 19.36 10.23
N GLN A 47 -0.12 20.19 11.12
CA GLN A 47 -1.56 20.53 11.11
C GLN A 47 -1.81 22.02 10.86
N ASP A 48 -0.77 22.83 11.01
CA ASP A 48 -0.78 24.27 10.82
C ASP A 48 -0.73 24.67 9.32
N GLU A 49 -0.83 25.94 9.05
CA GLU A 49 -0.72 26.50 7.70
C GLU A 49 0.69 26.30 7.14
N PRO A 50 0.83 26.02 5.84
CA PRO A 50 2.11 25.83 5.20
C PRO A 50 2.89 27.15 5.14
N ASP A 51 4.23 27.07 5.22
CA ASP A 51 5.11 28.23 5.07
C ASP A 51 5.20 28.70 3.62
N PHE A 52 5.03 27.79 2.66
CA PHE A 52 5.05 28.09 1.23
C PHE A 52 4.22 27.11 0.41
N VAL A 53 3.90 27.52 -0.83
CA VAL A 53 3.19 26.68 -1.81
C VAL A 53 3.88 26.79 -3.16
N VAL A 54 4.18 25.64 -3.77
CA VAL A 54 4.71 25.56 -5.13
C VAL A 54 3.67 25.00 -6.07
N LYS A 55 3.45 25.68 -7.20
CA LYS A 55 2.50 25.22 -8.24
C LYS A 55 3.26 24.53 -9.36
N ARG A 56 2.77 23.38 -9.80
CA ARG A 56 3.32 22.62 -10.94
C ARG A 56 2.20 22.04 -11.82
N LYS A 57 2.57 21.72 -13.07
CA LYS A 57 1.78 20.90 -13.99
C LYS A 57 2.59 19.67 -14.37
N LEU A 58 1.91 18.54 -14.58
CA LEU A 58 2.53 17.36 -15.15
C LEU A 58 2.82 17.59 -16.64
N HIS A 59 4.00 17.16 -17.05
CA HIS A 59 4.38 17.07 -18.45
C HIS A 59 4.73 15.62 -18.76
N ALA A 60 4.10 15.07 -19.79
CA ALA A 60 4.47 13.76 -20.29
C ALA A 60 5.86 13.88 -20.97
N VAL A 61 6.82 13.11 -20.47
CA VAL A 61 8.19 13.07 -21.00
C VAL A 61 8.43 11.69 -21.60
N ALA A 62 9.01 11.66 -22.80
CA ALA A 62 9.39 10.39 -23.43
C ALA A 62 10.52 9.72 -22.64
N GLY A 63 10.42 8.40 -22.48
CA GLY A 63 11.47 7.56 -21.91
C GLY A 63 12.70 7.46 -22.84
N GLU A 64 13.69 6.67 -22.43
CA GLU A 64 14.93 6.46 -23.21
C GLU A 64 14.65 5.85 -24.60
N THR A 65 13.56 5.11 -24.75
CA THR A 65 13.12 4.52 -26.03
C THR A 65 12.38 5.50 -26.94
N GLY A 66 12.10 6.73 -26.47
CA GLY A 66 11.31 7.72 -27.19
C GLY A 66 9.79 7.51 -27.08
N GLU A 67 9.36 6.51 -26.34
CA GLU A 67 7.95 6.24 -26.09
C GLU A 67 7.47 6.93 -24.81
N ILE A 68 6.23 7.41 -24.82
CA ILE A 68 5.57 7.99 -23.64
C ILE A 68 4.64 6.92 -23.06
N ASP A 69 4.69 6.74 -21.75
CA ASP A 69 3.77 5.85 -21.03
C ASP A 69 2.32 6.34 -21.19
N SER A 70 1.44 5.47 -21.66
CA SER A 70 0.04 5.79 -21.94
C SER A 70 -0.74 6.28 -20.71
N ALA A 71 -0.38 5.82 -19.52
CA ALA A 71 -0.98 6.31 -18.28
C ALA A 71 -0.52 7.73 -17.93
N VAL A 72 0.74 8.05 -18.22
CA VAL A 72 1.28 9.42 -18.07
C VAL A 72 0.63 10.36 -19.09
N GLU A 73 0.44 9.95 -20.34
CA GLU A 73 -0.29 10.74 -21.35
C GLU A 73 -1.72 11.02 -20.91
N HIS A 74 -2.40 9.99 -20.37
CA HIS A 74 -3.78 10.14 -19.86
C HIS A 74 -3.85 11.16 -18.72
N GLU A 75 -2.99 11.04 -17.71
CA GLU A 75 -2.96 11.99 -16.58
C GLU A 75 -2.56 13.41 -17.03
N ALA A 76 -1.62 13.57 -17.97
CA ALA A 76 -1.26 14.86 -18.51
C ALA A 76 -2.41 15.50 -19.30
N ALA A 77 -3.21 14.71 -20.02
CA ALA A 77 -4.37 15.16 -20.77
C ALA A 77 -5.50 15.73 -19.88
N LEU A 78 -5.54 15.38 -18.58
CA LEU A 78 -6.48 15.95 -17.62
C LEU A 78 -6.19 17.42 -17.29
N ASP A 79 -5.02 17.93 -17.70
CA ASP A 79 -4.56 19.32 -17.50
C ASP A 79 -4.72 19.82 -16.05
N ARG A 80 -4.43 18.95 -15.09
CA ARG A 80 -4.54 19.25 -13.65
C ARG A 80 -3.40 20.12 -13.18
N GLU A 81 -3.70 21.00 -12.23
CA GLU A 81 -2.72 21.80 -11.51
C GLU A 81 -2.44 21.16 -10.14
N PHE A 82 -1.15 21.02 -9.83
CA PHE A 82 -0.67 20.48 -8.56
C PHE A 82 -0.10 21.59 -7.71
N TYR A 83 -0.59 21.69 -6.47
CA TYR A 83 -0.13 22.64 -5.48
C TYR A 83 0.53 21.89 -4.34
N TYR A 84 1.82 22.13 -4.13
CA TYR A 84 2.62 21.49 -3.11
C TYR A 84 2.84 22.42 -1.94
N GLN A 85 2.22 22.13 -0.81
CA GLN A 85 2.38 22.84 0.45
C GLN A 85 3.61 22.31 1.19
N GLY A 86 4.53 23.19 1.57
CA GLY A 86 5.76 22.85 2.28
C GLY A 86 5.94 23.64 3.58
N TYR A 87 6.85 23.15 4.42
CA TYR A 87 7.23 23.72 5.69
C TYR A 87 8.75 23.77 5.79
N ASN A 88 9.30 24.88 6.29
CA ASN A 88 10.74 25.11 6.33
C ASN A 88 11.53 24.10 7.18
N ASP A 89 10.87 23.44 8.15
CA ASP A 89 11.47 22.46 9.05
C ASP A 89 11.28 20.99 8.63
N SER A 90 10.39 20.73 7.68
CA SER A 90 10.05 19.37 7.24
C SER A 90 10.04 19.18 5.73
N THR A 91 10.45 20.20 4.97
CA THR A 91 10.53 20.16 3.52
C THR A 91 11.82 20.85 3.05
N CYS A 92 12.56 20.20 2.15
CA CYS A 92 13.73 20.79 1.50
C CYS A 92 13.66 20.63 -0.02
N LEU A 93 14.71 21.00 -0.75
CA LEU A 93 14.74 20.93 -2.20
C LEU A 93 14.61 19.49 -2.74
N ILE A 94 14.91 18.47 -1.93
CA ILE A 94 14.75 17.06 -2.32
C ILE A 94 13.28 16.70 -2.48
N GLU A 95 12.41 17.11 -1.52
CA GLU A 95 10.96 16.90 -1.63
C GLU A 95 10.32 17.75 -2.75
N LEU A 96 11.02 18.79 -3.21
CA LEU A 96 10.62 19.58 -4.38
C LEU A 96 11.19 19.06 -5.69
N ASP A 97 12.01 17.98 -5.66
CA ASP A 97 12.76 17.47 -6.83
C ASP A 97 13.66 18.52 -7.48
N GLU A 98 14.24 19.39 -6.66
CA GLU A 98 15.18 20.47 -7.08
C GLU A 98 16.63 20.19 -6.64
N GLU A 99 16.85 19.13 -5.86
CA GLU A 99 18.17 18.67 -5.42
C GLU A 99 18.21 17.13 -5.44
N PRO A 100 19.34 16.51 -5.84
CA PRO A 100 19.50 15.06 -5.79
C PRO A 100 19.34 14.51 -4.35
N PRO A 101 18.81 13.27 -4.20
CA PRO A 101 18.67 12.65 -2.90
C PRO A 101 20.03 12.48 -2.20
N LYS A 102 20.04 12.60 -0.88
CA LYS A 102 21.19 12.27 -0.03
C LYS A 102 21.29 10.77 0.20
N GLN A 103 22.32 10.37 0.93
CA GLN A 103 22.44 8.97 1.37
C GLN A 103 21.21 8.56 2.18
N VAL A 104 20.86 7.28 2.11
CA VAL A 104 19.77 6.70 2.89
C VAL A 104 19.94 6.98 4.39
N ASN A 105 18.84 7.26 5.05
CA ASN A 105 18.81 7.40 6.50
C ASN A 105 19.16 6.06 7.15
N GLN A 106 20.32 6.02 7.83
CA GLN A 106 20.86 4.79 8.41
C GLN A 106 19.95 4.21 9.50
N GLU A 107 19.34 5.06 10.32
CA GLU A 107 18.41 4.61 11.35
C GLU A 107 17.18 3.92 10.75
N ALA A 108 16.63 4.47 9.65
CA ALA A 108 15.52 3.85 8.94
C ALA A 108 15.92 2.51 8.30
N LEU A 109 17.12 2.44 7.74
CA LEU A 109 17.67 1.20 7.17
C LEU A 109 17.86 0.13 8.25
N ASP A 110 18.43 0.49 9.39
CA ASP A 110 18.67 -0.43 10.51
C ASP A 110 17.35 -0.98 11.07
N GLU A 111 16.31 -0.14 11.18
CA GLU A 111 14.98 -0.60 11.61
C GLU A 111 14.29 -1.49 10.56
N ALA A 112 14.45 -1.20 9.28
CA ALA A 112 13.92 -2.08 8.21
C ALA A 112 14.62 -3.44 8.20
N ILE A 113 15.95 -3.49 8.36
CA ILE A 113 16.71 -4.74 8.51
C ILE A 113 16.25 -5.51 9.74
N LYS A 114 16.05 -4.84 10.87
CA LYS A 114 15.53 -5.46 12.10
C LYS A 114 14.15 -6.09 11.87
N ILE A 115 13.24 -5.40 11.18
CA ILE A 115 11.93 -5.95 10.83
C ILE A 115 12.08 -7.20 9.95
N ALA A 116 12.94 -7.15 8.92
CA ALA A 116 13.20 -8.29 8.05
C ALA A 116 13.77 -9.49 8.83
N LEU A 117 14.68 -9.26 9.77
CA LEU A 117 15.23 -10.32 10.65
C LEU A 117 14.15 -10.90 11.58
N LEU A 118 13.28 -10.06 12.15
CA LEU A 118 12.18 -10.51 13.02
C LEU A 118 11.09 -11.28 12.26
N THR A 119 11.01 -11.09 10.95
CA THR A 119 10.17 -11.88 10.04
C THR A 119 10.93 -13.02 9.35
N ASN A 120 12.10 -13.41 9.89
CA ASN A 120 12.95 -14.51 9.43
C ASN A 120 13.34 -14.42 7.96
N CYS A 121 13.44 -13.22 7.38
CA CYS A 121 13.85 -13.02 6.00
C CYS A 121 15.36 -13.23 5.82
N GLU A 122 15.76 -13.68 4.64
CA GLU A 122 17.10 -13.54 4.13
C GLU A 122 17.33 -12.09 3.73
N ILE A 123 18.48 -11.52 4.13
CA ILE A 123 18.78 -10.10 3.89
C ILE A 123 19.60 -9.94 2.60
N TYR A 124 19.16 -9.05 1.71
CA TYR A 124 19.96 -8.67 0.55
C TYR A 124 21.25 -7.99 0.97
N GLN A 125 22.39 -8.56 0.59
CA GLN A 125 23.70 -7.98 0.93
C GLN A 125 24.01 -6.71 0.13
N ILE A 126 23.44 -6.59 -1.05
CA ILE A 126 23.52 -5.40 -1.92
C ILE A 126 22.12 -5.13 -2.43
N THR A 127 21.66 -3.90 -2.27
CA THR A 127 20.38 -3.47 -2.81
C THR A 127 20.55 -2.17 -3.59
N GLN A 128 19.72 -1.98 -4.60
CA GLN A 128 19.69 -0.78 -5.42
C GLN A 128 18.37 -0.05 -5.23
N VAL A 129 18.43 1.26 -5.05
CA VAL A 129 17.22 2.09 -5.03
C VAL A 129 16.58 2.09 -6.41
N MET A 130 15.35 1.60 -6.48
CA MET A 130 14.53 1.54 -7.68
C MET A 130 13.62 2.76 -7.76
N ARG A 131 13.11 3.06 -8.95
CA ARG A 131 12.15 4.12 -9.24
C ARG A 131 10.80 3.48 -9.59
N LYS A 132 9.90 3.38 -8.61
CA LYS A 132 8.51 2.91 -8.84
C LYS A 132 7.70 4.09 -9.38
N THR A 133 7.34 4.07 -10.65
CA THR A 133 6.62 5.18 -11.32
C THR A 133 5.33 5.55 -10.59
N VAL A 134 5.12 6.84 -10.35
CA VAL A 134 3.93 7.42 -9.72
C VAL A 134 3.44 8.58 -10.56
N ILE A 135 2.24 8.47 -11.12
CA ILE A 135 1.72 9.40 -12.13
C ILE A 135 0.68 10.40 -11.60
N ASP A 136 0.22 10.24 -10.36
CA ASP A 136 -0.85 11.05 -9.78
C ASP A 136 -0.36 12.38 -9.16
N GLY A 137 0.94 12.66 -9.23
CA GLY A 137 1.57 13.84 -8.66
C GLY A 137 1.88 13.76 -7.16
N SER A 138 1.56 12.66 -6.48
CA SER A 138 1.84 12.49 -5.04
C SER A 138 3.33 12.39 -4.71
N ASN A 139 4.17 12.09 -5.69
CA ASN A 139 5.61 12.18 -5.63
C ASN A 139 6.06 13.24 -6.65
N THR A 140 6.70 14.29 -6.18
CA THR A 140 7.15 15.44 -7.02
C THR A 140 8.13 15.04 -8.12
N SER A 141 8.90 13.97 -7.88
CA SER A 141 9.85 13.38 -8.86
C SER A 141 9.17 12.50 -9.91
N GLY A 142 7.86 12.21 -9.78
CA GLY A 142 7.16 11.28 -10.66
C GLY A 142 7.44 9.79 -10.39
N PHE A 143 8.16 9.46 -9.32
CA PHE A 143 8.43 8.09 -8.87
C PHE A 143 8.63 8.02 -7.36
N GLN A 144 8.39 6.86 -6.79
CA GLN A 144 8.68 6.51 -5.40
C GLN A 144 10.00 5.74 -5.35
N ARG A 145 10.96 6.21 -4.52
CA ARG A 145 12.19 5.46 -4.28
C ARG A 145 11.90 4.31 -3.36
N THR A 146 12.19 3.09 -3.84
CA THR A 146 11.91 1.82 -3.16
C THR A 146 13.10 0.91 -3.31
N PHE A 147 13.47 0.16 -2.27
CA PHE A 147 14.51 -0.85 -2.36
C PHE A 147 14.23 -2.04 -1.44
N LEU A 148 14.62 -3.23 -1.89
CA LEU A 148 14.39 -4.48 -1.19
C LEU A 148 15.38 -4.64 -0.05
N ILE A 149 14.90 -5.06 1.11
CA ILE A 149 15.69 -5.32 2.32
C ILE A 149 15.84 -6.83 2.55
N GLY A 150 14.74 -7.58 2.44
CA GLY A 150 14.73 -9.01 2.71
C GLY A 150 13.70 -9.75 1.88
N HIS A 151 13.86 -11.06 1.82
CA HIS A 151 13.01 -12.00 1.05
C HIS A 151 12.93 -13.36 1.73
N ASP A 152 12.06 -14.23 1.23
CA ASP A 152 11.93 -15.66 1.62
C ASP A 152 11.84 -15.86 3.15
N GLY A 153 11.15 -14.94 3.84
CA GLY A 153 10.93 -15.01 5.27
C GLY A 153 9.67 -15.77 5.65
N TYR A 154 9.37 -15.77 6.93
CA TYR A 154 8.11 -16.31 7.46
C TYR A 154 7.79 -15.75 8.84
N ILE A 155 6.52 -15.81 9.20
CA ILE A 155 6.04 -15.65 10.57
C ILE A 155 5.40 -16.93 11.06
N GLU A 156 5.47 -17.21 12.36
CA GLU A 156 4.78 -18.33 12.98
C GLU A 156 3.41 -17.91 13.49
N THR A 157 2.40 -18.69 13.15
CA THR A 157 1.00 -18.51 13.55
C THR A 157 0.45 -19.77 14.21
N SER A 158 -0.76 -19.72 14.75
CA SER A 158 -1.41 -20.89 15.37
C SER A 158 -1.70 -22.02 14.36
N PHE A 159 -1.78 -21.69 13.08
CA PHE A 159 -2.08 -22.63 11.99
C PHE A 159 -0.84 -23.01 11.13
N GLY A 160 0.34 -22.58 11.52
CA GLY A 160 1.59 -22.87 10.82
C GLY A 160 2.35 -21.63 10.41
N LYS A 161 3.28 -21.79 9.48
CA LYS A 161 4.07 -20.69 8.93
C LYS A 161 3.27 -19.97 7.83
N VAL A 162 3.38 -18.64 7.81
CA VAL A 162 2.97 -17.78 6.71
C VAL A 162 4.23 -17.18 6.10
N GLY A 163 4.43 -17.38 4.81
CA GLY A 163 5.59 -16.86 4.07
C GLY A 163 5.57 -15.33 4.01
N ILE A 164 6.76 -14.74 4.06
CA ILE A 164 7.01 -13.32 3.78
C ILE A 164 7.82 -13.27 2.49
N ASP A 165 7.17 -12.86 1.41
CA ASP A 165 7.81 -12.83 0.08
C ASP A 165 8.86 -11.72 0.01
N SER A 166 8.55 -10.57 0.61
CA SER A 166 9.45 -9.41 0.58
C SER A 166 9.26 -8.46 1.76
N VAL A 167 10.35 -7.83 2.14
CA VAL A 167 10.38 -6.63 2.97
C VAL A 167 11.11 -5.54 2.18
N ALA A 168 10.45 -4.43 1.92
CA ALA A 168 11.01 -3.28 1.22
C ALA A 168 11.03 -2.05 2.12
N LEU A 169 11.93 -1.11 1.83
CA LEU A 169 11.96 0.22 2.43
C LEU A 169 11.76 1.25 1.33
N GLU A 170 10.81 2.15 1.52
CA GLU A 170 10.40 3.11 0.51
C GLU A 170 10.07 4.47 1.10
N GLU A 171 9.91 5.49 0.23
CA GLU A 171 9.42 6.81 0.62
C GLU A 171 7.89 6.83 0.66
N ASP A 172 7.30 7.33 1.75
CA ASP A 172 5.86 7.64 1.73
C ASP A 172 5.58 8.80 0.78
N ALA A 173 4.44 8.78 0.11
CA ALA A 173 4.01 9.81 -0.81
C ALA A 173 3.46 11.05 -0.06
N ALA A 174 3.38 12.19 -0.75
CA ALA A 174 2.71 13.38 -0.22
C ALA A 174 1.24 13.10 0.09
N ARG A 175 0.70 13.74 1.12
CA ARG A 175 -0.72 13.56 1.49
C ARG A 175 -1.61 14.57 0.77
N ILE A 176 -2.75 14.09 0.30
CA ILE A 176 -3.78 14.94 -0.31
C ILE A 176 -4.46 15.76 0.79
N VAL A 177 -4.58 17.07 0.57
CA VAL A 177 -5.32 18.01 1.41
C VAL A 177 -6.65 18.39 0.74
N GLU A 178 -6.60 18.63 -0.56
CA GLU A 178 -7.75 19.01 -1.38
C GLU A 178 -7.61 18.37 -2.76
N LYS A 179 -8.73 17.93 -3.32
CA LYS A 179 -8.76 17.35 -4.68
C LYS A 179 -10.08 17.69 -5.35
N ASP A 180 -9.97 18.29 -6.53
CA ASP A 180 -11.07 18.44 -7.48
C ASP A 180 -10.62 17.97 -8.89
N ASP A 181 -11.47 18.17 -9.90
CA ASP A 181 -11.19 17.71 -11.27
C ASP A 181 -10.00 18.40 -11.91
N LYS A 182 -9.65 19.63 -11.51
CA LYS A 182 -8.59 20.45 -12.11
C LYS A 182 -7.43 20.75 -11.17
N LYS A 183 -7.62 20.58 -9.88
CA LYS A 183 -6.65 20.98 -8.86
C LYS A 183 -6.45 19.87 -7.85
N ILE A 184 -5.21 19.59 -7.51
CA ILE A 184 -4.86 18.73 -6.38
C ILE A 184 -3.88 19.48 -5.49
N VAL A 185 -4.15 19.52 -4.18
CA VAL A 185 -3.26 20.10 -3.18
C VAL A 185 -2.63 18.98 -2.37
N TYR A 186 -1.32 18.90 -2.39
CA TYR A 186 -0.52 17.97 -1.62
C TYR A 186 0.24 18.67 -0.51
N ARG A 187 0.43 18.01 0.64
CA ARG A 187 1.38 18.40 1.67
C ARG A 187 2.63 17.53 1.62
N LEU A 188 3.79 18.20 1.59
CA LEU A 188 5.11 17.57 1.46
C LEU A 188 5.69 17.10 2.80
N ASP A 189 5.04 17.40 3.92
CA ASP A 189 5.46 16.94 5.24
C ASP A 189 5.56 15.40 5.33
N ARG A 190 4.67 14.66 4.66
CA ARG A 190 4.67 13.20 4.60
C ARG A 190 5.63 12.65 3.55
N LEU A 191 5.85 13.35 2.44
CA LEU A 191 6.72 12.88 1.36
C LEU A 191 8.13 12.61 1.89
N GLY A 192 8.63 11.41 1.62
CA GLY A 192 9.96 10.98 2.04
C GLY A 192 10.04 10.41 3.45
N ILE A 193 8.94 10.31 4.21
CA ILE A 193 8.90 9.53 5.46
C ILE A 193 9.20 8.08 5.11
N PRO A 194 10.13 7.40 5.85
CA PRO A 194 10.42 6.00 5.60
C PRO A 194 9.22 5.11 5.88
N LEU A 195 8.90 4.25 4.91
CA LEU A 195 7.78 3.32 4.92
C LEU A 195 8.31 1.92 4.69
N VAL A 196 8.07 1.00 5.62
CA VAL A 196 8.36 -0.42 5.40
C VAL A 196 7.13 -1.08 4.79
N GLU A 197 7.32 -1.73 3.65
CA GLU A 197 6.33 -2.58 2.99
C GLU A 197 6.67 -4.04 3.25
N ILE A 198 5.71 -4.82 3.74
CA ILE A 198 5.81 -6.27 3.97
C ILE A 198 4.77 -6.96 3.09
N GLY A 199 5.22 -7.76 2.14
CA GLY A 199 4.39 -8.63 1.32
C GLY A 199 4.42 -10.06 1.84
N THR A 200 3.25 -10.66 2.06
CA THR A 200 3.14 -12.08 2.44
C THR A 200 2.85 -12.97 1.25
N ALA A 201 3.25 -14.23 1.34
CA ALA A 201 2.76 -15.28 0.45
C ALA A 201 1.23 -15.48 0.62
N PRO A 202 0.54 -16.06 -0.37
CA PRO A 202 -0.91 -16.29 -0.33
C PRO A 202 -1.27 -17.56 0.47
N ASP A 203 -0.70 -17.75 1.65
CA ASP A 203 -0.78 -18.95 2.47
C ASP A 203 -2.04 -19.02 3.35
N MET A 204 -2.84 -17.97 3.35
CA MET A 204 -4.01 -17.87 4.21
C MET A 204 -5.26 -18.26 3.42
N ASP A 205 -5.83 -19.41 3.77
CA ASP A 205 -6.99 -20.03 3.12
C ASP A 205 -8.32 -19.77 3.84
N THR A 206 -8.31 -18.96 4.91
CA THR A 206 -9.50 -18.45 5.60
C THR A 206 -9.29 -17.00 6.05
N PRO A 207 -10.36 -16.20 6.16
CA PRO A 207 -10.28 -14.82 6.64
C PRO A 207 -9.75 -14.69 8.07
N GLU A 208 -10.01 -15.69 8.93
CA GLU A 208 -9.51 -15.74 10.32
C GLU A 208 -8.00 -15.89 10.36
N LYS A 209 -7.43 -16.78 9.51
CA LYS A 209 -5.98 -16.97 9.39
C LYS A 209 -5.31 -15.67 8.91
N MET A 210 -5.92 -15.00 7.96
CA MET A 210 -5.44 -13.71 7.47
C MET A 210 -5.43 -12.64 8.56
N LYS A 211 -6.52 -12.53 9.34
CA LYS A 211 -6.58 -11.64 10.50
C LYS A 211 -5.51 -11.96 11.54
N GLU A 212 -5.28 -13.24 11.83
CA GLU A 212 -4.23 -13.66 12.77
C GLU A 212 -2.84 -13.24 12.27
N ALA A 213 -2.54 -13.49 10.99
CA ALA A 213 -1.28 -13.09 10.38
C ALA A 213 -1.08 -11.56 10.43
N ALA A 214 -2.11 -10.77 10.10
CA ALA A 214 -2.07 -9.31 10.19
C ALA A 214 -1.78 -8.83 11.62
N LEU A 215 -2.42 -9.42 12.62
CA LEU A 215 -2.18 -9.10 14.04
C LEU A 215 -0.76 -9.47 14.46
N LYS A 216 -0.24 -10.62 14.00
CA LYS A 216 1.12 -11.08 14.31
C LYS A 216 2.19 -10.17 13.71
N ILE A 217 2.04 -9.77 12.45
CA ILE A 217 2.92 -8.77 11.83
C ILE A 217 2.83 -7.44 12.59
N GLY A 218 1.63 -7.01 12.97
CA GLY A 218 1.42 -5.82 13.79
C GLY A 218 2.12 -5.89 15.15
N GLU A 219 2.23 -7.06 15.79
CA GLU A 219 3.00 -7.26 17.03
C GLU A 219 4.50 -7.05 16.79
N ILE A 220 5.05 -7.65 15.72
CA ILE A 220 6.46 -7.49 15.33
C ILE A 220 6.77 -6.02 15.06
N LEU A 221 5.95 -5.33 14.28
CA LEU A 221 6.13 -3.92 13.97
C LEU A 221 6.11 -3.03 15.22
N ARG A 222 5.21 -3.30 16.17
CA ARG A 222 5.16 -2.55 17.44
C ARG A 222 6.37 -2.77 18.36
N ALA A 223 7.15 -3.81 18.15
CA ALA A 223 8.43 -4.03 18.84
C ALA A 223 9.60 -3.23 18.23
N CYS A 224 9.37 -2.58 17.06
CA CYS A 224 10.35 -1.78 16.33
C CYS A 224 10.06 -0.28 16.49
N LYS A 225 10.97 0.57 16.00
CA LYS A 225 10.82 2.03 16.04
C LYS A 225 9.88 2.52 14.92
N VAL A 226 8.60 2.29 15.12
CA VAL A 226 7.53 2.65 14.17
C VAL A 226 6.64 3.75 14.73
N LYS A 227 6.07 4.56 13.84
CA LYS A 227 5.04 5.53 14.22
C LYS A 227 3.78 4.81 14.66
N ARG A 228 3.09 5.44 15.63
CA ARG A 228 1.83 4.93 16.16
C ARG A 228 0.70 5.93 15.91
N GLY A 229 -0.50 5.42 15.74
CA GLY A 229 -1.69 6.23 15.51
C GLY A 229 -2.38 5.89 14.20
N ILE A 230 -3.55 6.51 13.99
CA ILE A 230 -4.36 6.30 12.80
C ILE A 230 -3.60 6.79 11.56
N GLY A 231 -3.58 5.98 10.51
CA GLY A 231 -2.95 6.32 9.23
C GLY A 231 -1.42 6.06 9.16
N THR A 232 -0.79 5.60 10.26
CA THR A 232 0.64 5.25 10.26
C THR A 232 0.92 3.82 9.79
N ILE A 233 -0.09 2.97 9.81
CA ILE A 233 -0.10 1.64 9.24
C ILE A 233 -1.26 1.54 8.24
N ARG A 234 -1.01 0.93 7.09
CA ARG A 234 -2.01 0.62 6.07
C ARG A 234 -1.89 -0.85 5.73
N GLN A 235 -3.02 -1.50 5.54
CA GLN A 235 -3.08 -2.91 5.24
C GLN A 235 -3.96 -3.10 4.02
N ASP A 236 -3.40 -3.74 3.01
CA ASP A 236 -4.10 -4.13 1.79
C ASP A 236 -4.19 -5.65 1.77
N VAL A 237 -5.32 -6.17 1.31
CA VAL A 237 -5.60 -7.60 1.27
C VAL A 237 -5.72 -8.04 -0.17
N ASN A 238 -4.95 -9.05 -0.54
CA ASN A 238 -5.04 -9.72 -1.83
C ASN A 238 -5.86 -10.99 -1.67
N VAL A 239 -6.94 -11.13 -2.44
CA VAL A 239 -7.90 -12.24 -2.34
C VAL A 239 -8.20 -12.80 -3.72
N SER A 240 -8.19 -14.12 -3.85
CA SER A 240 -8.72 -14.82 -5.02
C SER A 240 -9.37 -16.14 -4.62
N ILE A 241 -10.39 -16.56 -5.38
CA ILE A 241 -10.95 -17.90 -5.35
C ILE A 241 -10.62 -18.63 -6.64
N LYS A 242 -10.74 -19.95 -6.65
CA LYS A 242 -10.42 -20.77 -7.82
C LYS A 242 -11.19 -20.32 -9.06
N GLY A 243 -10.45 -19.90 -10.09
CA GLY A 243 -10.98 -19.47 -11.38
C GLY A 243 -11.24 -17.97 -11.51
N HIS A 244 -11.06 -17.20 -10.44
CA HIS A 244 -11.11 -15.73 -10.45
C HIS A 244 -9.70 -15.14 -10.31
N ASP A 245 -9.43 -14.05 -11.02
CA ASP A 245 -8.16 -13.33 -10.89
C ASP A 245 -8.10 -12.60 -9.54
N ARG A 246 -6.89 -12.26 -9.09
CA ARG A 246 -6.65 -11.60 -7.81
C ARG A 246 -7.34 -10.24 -7.70
N VAL A 247 -8.00 -10.02 -6.58
CA VAL A 247 -8.56 -8.73 -6.19
C VAL A 247 -7.75 -8.16 -5.02
N GLU A 248 -7.33 -6.92 -5.15
CA GLU A 248 -6.66 -6.16 -4.09
C GLU A 248 -7.69 -5.27 -3.40
N ILE A 249 -7.85 -5.44 -2.10
CA ILE A 249 -8.75 -4.62 -1.28
C ILE A 249 -7.90 -3.70 -0.41
N LYS A 250 -8.04 -2.40 -0.63
CA LYS A 250 -7.32 -1.35 0.10
C LYS A 250 -8.16 -0.78 1.25
N GLY A 251 -7.45 -0.15 2.19
CA GLY A 251 -8.10 0.72 3.18
C GLY A 251 -8.51 0.03 4.47
N PHE A 252 -7.97 -1.14 4.78
CA PHE A 252 -8.18 -1.75 6.10
C PHE A 252 -7.40 -0.99 7.18
N GLN A 253 -8.15 -0.33 8.06
CA GLN A 253 -7.58 0.31 9.25
C GLN A 253 -7.71 -0.57 10.50
N ASP A 254 -8.71 -1.47 10.52
CA ASP A 254 -8.99 -2.37 11.62
C ASP A 254 -9.00 -3.83 11.13
N PRO A 255 -8.09 -4.70 11.61
CA PRO A 255 -8.08 -6.11 11.25
C PRO A 255 -9.39 -6.87 11.57
N ARG A 256 -10.23 -6.33 12.47
CA ARG A 256 -11.53 -6.94 12.78
C ARG A 256 -12.49 -6.92 11.60
N MET A 257 -12.39 -5.91 10.73
CA MET A 257 -13.22 -5.80 9.52
C MET A 257 -12.79 -6.78 8.42
N MET A 258 -11.56 -7.31 8.47
CA MET A 258 -11.02 -8.16 7.41
C MET A 258 -11.89 -9.39 7.15
N VAL A 259 -12.34 -10.06 8.22
CA VAL A 259 -13.13 -11.30 8.10
C VAL A 259 -14.42 -11.04 7.31
N GLU A 260 -15.23 -10.08 7.75
CA GLU A 260 -16.51 -9.78 7.09
C GLU A 260 -16.32 -9.28 5.66
N THR A 261 -15.31 -8.43 5.42
CA THR A 261 -15.05 -7.86 4.09
C THR A 261 -14.61 -8.95 3.11
N VAL A 262 -13.73 -9.85 3.54
CA VAL A 262 -13.25 -10.94 2.67
C VAL A 262 -14.37 -11.95 2.41
N ASP A 263 -15.21 -12.27 3.38
CA ASP A 263 -16.38 -13.13 3.16
C ASP A 263 -17.32 -12.54 2.09
N LYS A 264 -17.60 -11.25 2.18
CA LYS A 264 -18.42 -10.55 1.18
C LYS A 264 -17.74 -10.53 -0.20
N GLU A 265 -16.42 -10.36 -0.23
CA GLU A 265 -15.65 -10.36 -1.47
C GLU A 265 -15.64 -11.75 -2.14
N ILE A 266 -15.47 -12.83 -1.37
CA ILE A 266 -15.54 -14.21 -1.86
C ILE A 266 -16.91 -14.47 -2.53
N VAL A 267 -18.01 -14.05 -1.87
CA VAL A 267 -19.36 -14.18 -2.41
C VAL A 267 -19.52 -13.35 -3.69
N ARG A 268 -18.91 -12.17 -3.75
CA ARG A 268 -18.90 -11.33 -4.95
C ARG A 268 -18.19 -12.02 -6.12
N GLN A 269 -16.96 -12.52 -5.89
CA GLN A 269 -16.17 -13.22 -6.91
C GLN A 269 -16.88 -14.47 -7.42
N GLN A 270 -17.55 -15.23 -6.55
CA GLN A 270 -18.34 -16.38 -6.96
C GLN A 270 -19.49 -16.01 -7.90
N LYS A 271 -20.23 -14.92 -7.58
CA LYS A 271 -21.28 -14.40 -8.45
C LYS A 271 -20.74 -13.94 -9.81
N GLU A 272 -19.58 -13.34 -9.84
CA GLU A 272 -18.93 -12.92 -11.08
C GLU A 272 -18.54 -14.10 -11.95
N LEU A 273 -18.01 -15.17 -11.35
CA LEU A 273 -17.71 -16.42 -12.07
C LEU A 273 -18.98 -17.05 -12.67
N GLU A 274 -20.10 -17.04 -11.95
CA GLU A 274 -21.41 -17.49 -12.48
C GLU A 274 -21.86 -16.67 -13.69
N GLN A 275 -21.42 -15.40 -13.80
CA GLN A 275 -21.71 -14.49 -14.92
C GLN A 275 -20.61 -14.54 -16.02
N GLY A 276 -19.61 -15.41 -15.88
CA GLY A 276 -18.50 -15.50 -16.82
C GLY A 276 -17.46 -14.39 -16.68
N LYS A 277 -17.49 -13.61 -15.59
CA LYS A 277 -16.51 -12.57 -15.27
C LYS A 277 -15.45 -13.15 -14.34
N LYS A 278 -14.19 -12.74 -14.53
CA LYS A 278 -13.08 -13.23 -13.71
C LYS A 278 -11.96 -12.19 -13.51
N MET A 279 -12.15 -10.96 -13.97
CA MET A 279 -11.09 -9.94 -13.98
C MET A 279 -10.73 -9.48 -12.57
N GLY A 280 -9.43 -9.39 -12.31
CA GLY A 280 -8.89 -8.79 -11.09
C GLY A 280 -9.16 -7.29 -11.02
N GLU A 281 -9.41 -6.81 -9.82
CA GLU A 281 -9.77 -5.43 -9.54
C GLU A 281 -9.02 -4.91 -8.30
N VAL A 282 -8.79 -3.61 -8.27
CA VAL A 282 -8.46 -2.88 -7.04
C VAL A 282 -9.74 -2.29 -6.48
N ARG A 283 -10.03 -2.57 -5.24
CA ARG A 283 -11.26 -2.15 -4.55
C ARG A 283 -10.92 -1.45 -3.22
N ASN A 284 -11.84 -0.66 -2.72
CA ASN A 284 -11.70 0.00 -1.42
C ASN A 284 -12.68 -0.61 -0.40
N ALA A 285 -12.19 -0.94 0.80
CA ALA A 285 -13.03 -1.44 1.89
C ALA A 285 -13.88 -0.30 2.46
N LYS A 286 -15.15 -0.60 2.77
CA LYS A 286 -16.08 0.31 3.44
C LYS A 286 -16.34 -0.14 4.88
N GLU A 287 -16.80 0.79 5.71
CA GLU A 287 -17.11 0.53 7.11
C GLU A 287 -18.17 -0.57 7.32
N ASP A 288 -19.08 -0.75 6.36
CA ASP A 288 -20.12 -1.79 6.39
C ASP A 288 -19.60 -3.18 5.92
N GLY A 289 -18.29 -3.30 5.68
CA GLY A 289 -17.63 -4.52 5.17
C GLY A 289 -17.88 -4.77 3.68
N SER A 290 -18.56 -3.89 2.94
CA SER A 290 -18.63 -3.97 1.48
C SER A 290 -17.35 -3.41 0.85
N THR A 291 -17.17 -3.68 -0.47
CA THR A 291 -16.06 -3.14 -1.24
C THR A 291 -16.56 -2.30 -2.40
N GLU A 292 -15.83 -1.24 -2.74
CA GLU A 292 -16.12 -0.36 -3.87
C GLU A 292 -15.04 -0.48 -4.94
N PHE A 293 -15.45 -0.61 -6.21
CA PHE A 293 -14.55 -0.64 -7.34
C PHE A 293 -13.75 0.65 -7.47
N MET A 294 -12.45 0.55 -7.64
CA MET A 294 -11.57 1.68 -7.90
C MET A 294 -11.03 1.67 -9.34
N ARG A 295 -10.44 0.56 -9.75
CA ARG A 295 -9.85 0.38 -11.08
C ARG A 295 -9.62 -1.10 -11.39
N PRO A 296 -9.47 -1.49 -12.66
CA PRO A 296 -8.98 -2.83 -13.00
C PRO A 296 -7.59 -3.07 -12.41
N MET A 297 -7.26 -4.34 -12.15
CA MET A 297 -5.88 -4.74 -11.86
C MET A 297 -5.06 -4.60 -13.15
N PRO A 298 -3.84 -4.02 -13.09
CA PRO A 298 -2.97 -3.91 -14.26
C PRO A 298 -2.48 -5.27 -14.76
#